data_daedcaa8194c3e7dd2cbdf906b6f87a4
#
_entry.id   daedcaa8194c3e7dd2cbdf906b6f87a4
#
_cell.length_a   1.000
_cell.length_b   1.000
_cell.length_c   1.000
_cell.angle_alpha   90.00
_cell.angle_beta   90.00
_cell.angle_gamma   90.00
#
_symmetry.space_group_name_H-M   'P 1'
#
loop_
_entity.id
_entity.type
_entity.pdbx_description
1 polymer ?
#
loop_
_entity_poly.entity_id
_entity_poly.type
_entity_poly.pdbx_seq_one_letter_code
_entity_poly.pdbx_strand_id
1 'polypeptide(L)'
;MLLNNTCFEKVGRTWVVEKEKKIKIIIATIIFLALGTIFSETLLIGAHRILMHEDRLVKSEAIVVLAGSWTGNRIKAAAKLYHEGFGKKIVFSGYKLYPETFTVSLMKTYAVKLGVPANDIITSIINKEVSTRGESISNLELLKKHQIKNFILVTSSFHTRRANLVYQKTISQLGFDADFITHPAPDPSVPANEWWKLRTGQKA
;
A
#
# COMPACT_ATOMS: atom_id res chain seq x y z
N MET A 1 20.82 -62.88 -47.03
CA MET A 1 20.93 -62.62 -45.60
C MET A 1 21.48 -61.22 -45.39
N LEU A 2 20.71 -60.16 -45.77
CA LEU A 2 21.14 -58.77 -45.75
C LEU A 2 19.97 -57.76 -45.42
N LEU A 3 19.13 -58.08 -44.47
CA LEU A 3 17.93 -57.26 -44.21
C LEU A 3 17.78 -56.71 -42.73
N ASN A 4 18.80 -56.82 -41.87
CA ASN A 4 18.63 -56.46 -40.47
C ASN A 4 19.40 -55.19 -39.98
N ASN A 5 20.30 -54.60 -40.78
CA ASN A 5 21.13 -53.48 -40.29
C ASN A 5 20.41 -52.11 -40.36
N THR A 6 19.48 -51.90 -41.28
CA THR A 6 18.82 -50.59 -41.46
C THR A 6 17.75 -50.27 -40.41
N CYS A 7 17.16 -51.29 -39.77
CA CYS A 7 16.14 -51.11 -38.75
C CYS A 7 16.74 -50.71 -37.40
N PHE A 8 17.88 -51.35 -37.03
CA PHE A 8 18.61 -51.02 -35.80
C PHE A 8 19.23 -49.61 -35.85
N GLU A 9 19.73 -49.13 -36.97
CA GLU A 9 20.24 -47.79 -37.14
C GLU A 9 19.16 -46.70 -37.06
N LYS A 10 17.94 -46.95 -37.55
CA LYS A 10 16.83 -46.00 -37.39
C LYS A 10 16.36 -45.91 -35.96
N VAL A 11 16.25 -46.97 -35.20
CA VAL A 11 15.85 -46.97 -33.79
C VAL A 11 16.90 -46.29 -32.94
N GLY A 12 18.20 -46.49 -33.18
CA GLY A 12 19.28 -45.81 -32.48
C GLY A 12 19.28 -44.32 -32.71
N ARG A 13 19.06 -43.82 -33.95
CA ARG A 13 18.98 -42.41 -34.28
C ARG A 13 17.76 -41.71 -33.64
N THR A 14 16.61 -42.31 -33.61
CA THR A 14 15.42 -41.76 -32.99
C THR A 14 15.60 -41.64 -31.47
N TRP A 15 16.23 -42.62 -30.84
CA TRP A 15 16.50 -42.61 -29.39
C TRP A 15 17.51 -41.52 -28.98
N VAL A 16 18.57 -41.29 -29.76
CA VAL A 16 19.54 -40.21 -29.54
C VAL A 16 18.90 -38.84 -29.70
N VAL A 17 18.11 -38.62 -30.74
CA VAL A 17 17.39 -37.35 -30.97
C VAL A 17 16.39 -37.04 -29.87
N GLU A 18 15.69 -38.07 -29.37
CA GLU A 18 14.74 -37.88 -28.26
C GLU A 18 15.46 -37.57 -26.94
N LYS A 19 16.60 -38.20 -26.68
CA LYS A 19 17.44 -37.91 -25.51
C LYS A 19 17.99 -36.47 -25.55
N GLU A 20 18.48 -36.01 -26.71
CA GLU A 20 18.93 -34.63 -26.89
C GLU A 20 17.80 -33.62 -26.66
N LYS A 21 16.59 -33.87 -27.16
CA LYS A 21 15.43 -33.01 -26.91
C LYS A 21 15.10 -32.93 -25.44
N LYS A 22 15.09 -34.05 -24.72
CA LYS A 22 14.85 -34.05 -23.24
C LYS A 22 15.92 -33.28 -22.50
N ILE A 23 17.19 -33.39 -22.83
CA ILE A 23 18.29 -32.64 -22.22
C ILE A 23 18.13 -31.15 -22.49
N LYS A 24 17.80 -30.72 -23.71
CA LYS A 24 17.56 -29.30 -24.04
C LYS A 24 16.40 -28.72 -23.24
N ILE A 25 15.31 -29.48 -23.06
CA ILE A 25 14.16 -29.07 -22.24
C ILE A 25 14.57 -28.91 -20.78
N ILE A 26 15.33 -29.87 -20.23
CA ILE A 26 15.80 -29.78 -18.83
C ILE A 26 16.69 -28.56 -18.65
N ILE A 27 17.64 -28.29 -19.54
CA ILE A 27 18.53 -27.12 -19.48
C ILE A 27 17.71 -25.84 -19.58
N ALA A 28 16.75 -25.74 -20.50
CA ALA A 28 15.88 -24.59 -20.64
C ALA A 28 15.04 -24.33 -19.38
N THR A 29 14.54 -25.40 -18.76
CA THR A 29 13.79 -25.32 -17.50
C THR A 29 14.69 -24.83 -16.35
N ILE A 30 15.91 -25.34 -16.24
CA ILE A 30 16.88 -24.89 -15.22
C ILE A 30 17.22 -23.40 -15.41
N ILE A 31 17.49 -23.00 -16.64
CA ILE A 31 17.76 -21.58 -16.98
C ILE A 31 16.56 -20.72 -16.63
N PHE A 32 15.35 -21.13 -16.98
CA PHE A 32 14.12 -20.41 -16.66
C PHE A 32 13.92 -20.25 -15.15
N LEU A 33 14.13 -21.31 -14.38
CA LEU A 33 14.05 -21.26 -12.91
C LEU A 33 15.14 -20.36 -12.31
N ALA A 34 16.37 -20.44 -12.83
CA ALA A 34 17.47 -19.58 -12.39
C ALA A 34 17.20 -18.09 -12.68
N LEU A 35 16.70 -17.76 -13.86
CA LEU A 35 16.27 -16.42 -14.21
C LEU A 35 15.10 -15.96 -13.33
N GLY A 36 14.13 -16.83 -13.05
CA GLY A 36 13.02 -16.54 -12.14
C GLY A 36 13.49 -16.16 -10.74
N THR A 37 14.48 -16.85 -10.18
CA THR A 37 15.04 -16.52 -8.86
C THR A 37 15.83 -15.20 -8.87
N ILE A 38 16.60 -14.94 -9.92
CA ILE A 38 17.39 -13.70 -10.07
C ILE A 38 16.48 -12.46 -10.18
N PHE A 39 15.38 -12.57 -10.94
CA PHE A 39 14.46 -11.45 -11.16
C PHE A 39 13.35 -11.34 -10.12
N SER A 40 13.19 -12.33 -9.23
CA SER A 40 12.09 -12.34 -8.23
C SER A 40 12.08 -11.10 -7.34
N GLU A 41 13.21 -10.66 -6.83
CA GLU A 41 13.29 -9.46 -5.97
C GLU A 41 12.89 -8.19 -6.73
N THR A 42 13.34 -8.02 -7.98
CA THR A 42 12.97 -6.88 -8.82
C THR A 42 11.46 -6.83 -9.09
N LEU A 43 10.83 -7.99 -9.35
CA LEU A 43 9.39 -8.10 -9.54
C LEU A 43 8.62 -7.77 -8.26
N LEU A 44 9.10 -8.24 -7.10
CA LEU A 44 8.47 -7.97 -5.80
C LEU A 44 8.60 -6.49 -5.39
N ILE A 45 9.74 -5.85 -5.65
CA ILE A 45 9.89 -4.40 -5.48
C ILE A 45 8.96 -3.64 -6.43
N GLY A 46 8.86 -4.09 -7.68
CA GLY A 46 7.93 -3.55 -8.66
C GLY A 46 6.47 -3.63 -8.22
N ALA A 47 6.05 -4.74 -7.62
CA ALA A 47 4.71 -4.92 -7.07
C ALA A 47 4.39 -3.88 -5.98
N HIS A 48 5.32 -3.61 -5.06
CA HIS A 48 5.14 -2.56 -4.07
C HIS A 48 4.98 -1.17 -4.71
N ARG A 49 5.78 -0.85 -5.75
CA ARG A 49 5.70 0.43 -6.46
C ARG A 49 4.34 0.63 -7.15
N ILE A 50 3.74 -0.44 -7.66
CA ILE A 50 2.40 -0.39 -8.26
C ILE A 50 1.34 0.01 -7.23
N LEU A 51 1.50 -0.36 -5.97
CA LEU A 51 0.57 -0.01 -4.89
C LEU A 51 0.78 1.41 -4.36
N MET A 52 1.91 2.02 -4.67
CA MET A 52 2.25 3.37 -4.22
C MET A 52 1.70 4.42 -5.18
N HIS A 53 1.17 5.49 -4.60
CA HIS A 53 0.78 6.72 -5.27
C HIS A 53 1.24 7.89 -4.41
N GLU A 54 1.91 8.85 -5.02
CA GLU A 54 2.41 10.04 -4.34
C GLU A 54 2.24 11.25 -5.25
N ASP A 55 1.60 12.28 -4.72
CA ASP A 55 1.44 13.55 -5.39
C ASP A 55 2.51 14.55 -4.93
N ARG A 56 2.76 15.57 -5.75
CA ARG A 56 3.61 16.69 -5.35
C ARG A 56 3.00 17.40 -4.15
N LEU A 57 3.77 17.57 -3.08
CA LEU A 57 3.31 18.29 -1.89
C LEU A 57 2.97 19.75 -2.19
N VAL A 58 1.78 20.15 -1.78
CA VAL A 58 1.31 21.53 -1.78
C VAL A 58 0.67 21.85 -0.44
N LYS A 59 0.72 23.12 -0.03
CA LYS A 59 0.08 23.58 1.22
C LYS A 59 -1.42 23.41 1.12
N SER A 60 -2.01 22.84 2.14
CA SER A 60 -3.42 22.51 2.25
C SER A 60 -3.99 22.98 3.58
N GLU A 61 -5.31 23.02 3.71
CA GLU A 61 -6.00 23.44 4.94
C GLU A 61 -5.87 22.40 6.05
N ALA A 62 -5.86 21.10 5.68
CA ALA A 62 -5.77 19.99 6.64
C ALA A 62 -4.91 18.84 6.15
N ILE A 63 -4.50 18.01 7.11
CA ILE A 63 -3.83 16.73 6.90
C ILE A 63 -4.76 15.63 7.43
N VAL A 64 -5.29 14.79 6.56
CA VAL A 64 -6.18 13.67 6.89
C VAL A 64 -5.34 12.40 7.03
N VAL A 65 -5.40 11.75 8.16
CA VAL A 65 -4.59 10.57 8.47
C VAL A 65 -5.48 9.34 8.64
N LEU A 66 -5.26 8.34 7.81
CA LEU A 66 -6.00 7.09 7.90
C LEU A 66 -5.54 6.25 9.10
N ALA A 67 -6.50 5.64 9.78
CA ALA A 67 -6.26 4.67 10.85
C ALA A 67 -5.60 3.38 10.33
N GLY A 68 -5.23 2.48 11.25
CA GLY A 68 -4.74 1.14 10.90
C GLY A 68 -3.22 0.97 10.87
N SER A 69 -2.43 1.95 11.35
CA SER A 69 -0.99 1.76 11.58
C SER A 69 -0.70 1.63 13.08
N TRP A 70 -0.23 0.47 13.50
CA TRP A 70 0.19 0.23 14.87
C TRP A 70 1.60 0.80 15.18
N THR A 71 2.40 1.10 14.15
CA THR A 71 3.74 1.70 14.29
C THR A 71 3.70 3.21 14.52
N GLY A 72 2.53 3.84 14.29
CA GLY A 72 2.36 5.29 14.36
C GLY A 72 3.06 6.07 13.24
N ASN A 73 3.57 5.39 12.20
CA ASN A 73 4.28 6.02 11.09
C ASN A 73 3.46 7.10 10.39
N ARG A 74 2.15 6.87 10.19
CA ARG A 74 1.24 7.83 9.54
C ARG A 74 1.10 9.10 10.38
N ILE A 75 1.00 8.96 11.69
CA ILE A 75 0.90 10.09 12.63
C ILE A 75 2.20 10.88 12.65
N LYS A 76 3.36 10.18 12.64
CA LYS A 76 4.68 10.83 12.54
C LYS A 76 4.82 11.64 11.25
N ALA A 77 4.42 11.06 10.12
CA ALA A 77 4.45 11.75 8.82
C ALA A 77 3.54 12.99 8.83
N ALA A 78 2.32 12.87 9.37
CA ALA A 78 1.39 13.98 9.47
C ALA A 78 1.90 15.10 10.42
N ALA A 79 2.45 14.74 11.57
CA ALA A 79 3.04 15.71 12.50
C ALA A 79 4.22 16.46 11.85
N LYS A 80 5.06 15.77 11.07
CA LYS A 80 6.14 16.40 10.31
C LYS A 80 5.58 17.42 9.31
N LEU A 81 4.61 17.03 8.49
CA LEU A 81 3.96 17.93 7.52
C LEU A 81 3.29 19.14 8.20
N TYR A 82 2.70 18.93 9.37
CA TYR A 82 2.11 20.01 10.16
C TYR A 82 3.18 21.02 10.61
N HIS A 83 4.30 20.57 11.17
CA HIS A 83 5.40 21.44 11.62
C HIS A 83 6.10 22.15 10.47
N GLU A 84 6.13 21.55 9.28
CA GLU A 84 6.63 22.15 8.05
C GLU A 84 5.63 23.15 7.41
N GLY A 85 4.43 23.28 7.99
CA GLY A 85 3.41 24.23 7.55
C GLY A 85 2.66 23.82 6.30
N PHE A 86 2.63 22.52 5.96
CA PHE A 86 1.84 21.99 4.84
C PHE A 86 0.35 21.87 5.15
N GLY A 87 -0.05 21.82 6.43
CA GLY A 87 -1.44 21.80 6.84
C GLY A 87 -1.64 22.53 8.18
N LYS A 88 -2.79 23.17 8.35
CA LYS A 88 -3.14 23.95 9.57
C LYS A 88 -3.84 23.10 10.64
N LYS A 89 -4.46 21.99 10.24
CA LYS A 89 -5.19 21.08 11.11
C LYS A 89 -4.82 19.64 10.76
N ILE A 90 -4.90 18.73 11.75
CA ILE A 90 -4.81 17.30 11.52
C ILE A 90 -6.16 16.68 11.80
N VAL A 91 -6.64 15.86 10.89
CA VAL A 91 -7.92 15.14 10.97
C VAL A 91 -7.64 13.66 11.17
N PHE A 92 -8.14 13.11 12.26
CA PHE A 92 -8.11 11.69 12.55
C PHE A 92 -9.51 11.11 12.55
N SER A 93 -9.70 9.99 11.89
CA SER A 93 -10.83 9.11 12.09
C SER A 93 -10.37 7.80 12.70
N GLY A 94 -11.23 7.18 13.48
CA GLY A 94 -10.89 5.93 14.12
C GLY A 94 -12.12 5.19 14.62
N TYR A 95 -11.92 3.94 14.95
CA TYR A 95 -12.97 3.01 15.38
C TYR A 95 -12.75 2.56 16.83
N LYS A 96 -13.79 1.93 17.37
CA LYS A 96 -13.77 1.36 18.71
C LYS A 96 -12.88 0.11 18.74
N LEU A 97 -11.89 0.09 19.65
CA LEU A 97 -11.02 -1.06 19.90
C LEU A 97 -11.54 -1.95 21.02
N TYR A 98 -11.98 -1.30 22.12
CA TYR A 98 -12.46 -1.91 23.35
C TYR A 98 -13.60 -1.06 23.93
N PRO A 99 -14.37 -1.54 24.92
CA PRO A 99 -15.28 -0.68 25.64
C PRO A 99 -14.56 0.61 26.06
N GLU A 100 -15.13 1.76 25.68
CA GLU A 100 -14.62 3.12 25.97
C GLU A 100 -13.23 3.48 25.40
N THR A 101 -12.61 2.59 24.60
CA THR A 101 -11.30 2.83 23.98
C THR A 101 -11.44 2.92 22.46
N PHE A 102 -10.95 4.01 21.89
CA PHE A 102 -11.02 4.29 20.45
C PHE A 102 -9.62 4.51 19.86
N THR A 103 -9.40 4.01 18.64
CA THR A 103 -8.13 4.24 17.93
C THR A 103 -7.84 5.72 17.78
N VAL A 104 -8.85 6.54 17.50
CA VAL A 104 -8.72 7.98 17.32
C VAL A 104 -8.17 8.70 18.56
N SER A 105 -8.53 8.25 19.76
CA SER A 105 -8.02 8.82 21.02
C SER A 105 -6.52 8.56 21.18
N LEU A 106 -6.08 7.34 20.83
CA LEU A 106 -4.66 6.97 20.85
C LEU A 106 -3.87 7.77 19.80
N MET A 107 -4.42 7.94 18.60
CA MET A 107 -3.82 8.74 17.53
C MET A 107 -3.64 10.19 17.96
N LYS A 108 -4.69 10.79 18.55
CA LYS A 108 -4.63 12.17 19.08
C LYS A 108 -3.56 12.29 20.17
N THR A 109 -3.56 11.41 21.16
CA THR A 109 -2.56 11.40 22.24
C THR A 109 -1.14 11.34 21.69
N TYR A 110 -0.92 10.50 20.66
CA TYR A 110 0.39 10.38 20.06
C TYR A 110 0.79 11.63 19.27
N ALA A 111 -0.12 12.23 18.51
CA ALA A 111 0.15 13.48 17.78
C ALA A 111 0.50 14.64 18.74
N VAL A 112 -0.19 14.74 19.88
CA VAL A 112 0.12 15.73 20.92
C VAL A 112 1.52 15.50 21.50
N LYS A 113 1.93 14.23 21.73
CA LYS A 113 3.32 13.91 22.15
C LYS A 113 4.35 14.31 21.09
N LEU A 114 3.97 14.38 19.82
CA LEU A 114 4.81 14.85 18.72
C LEU A 114 4.77 16.38 18.54
N GLY A 115 4.16 17.12 19.49
CA GLY A 115 4.13 18.57 19.50
C GLY A 115 3.00 19.22 18.72
N VAL A 116 2.02 18.45 18.22
CA VAL A 116 0.84 19.02 17.56
C VAL A 116 -0.14 19.55 18.62
N PRO A 117 -0.55 20.84 18.59
CA PRO A 117 -1.51 21.37 19.55
C PRO A 117 -2.84 20.62 19.51
N ALA A 118 -3.39 20.28 20.67
CA ALA A 118 -4.64 19.51 20.77
C ALA A 118 -5.83 20.20 20.08
N ASN A 119 -5.82 21.55 20.01
CA ASN A 119 -6.85 22.38 19.35
C ASN A 119 -6.74 22.34 17.82
N ASP A 120 -5.62 21.88 17.28
CA ASP A 120 -5.43 21.73 15.84
C ASP A 120 -5.73 20.30 15.35
N ILE A 121 -6.20 19.44 16.27
CA ILE A 121 -6.56 18.06 15.96
C ILE A 121 -8.08 17.91 15.98
N ILE A 122 -8.65 17.58 14.84
CA ILE A 122 -10.08 17.27 14.65
C ILE A 122 -10.22 15.75 14.64
N THR A 123 -11.21 15.21 15.38
CA THR A 123 -11.38 13.76 15.51
C THR A 123 -12.80 13.32 15.19
N SER A 124 -12.95 12.13 14.59
CA SER A 124 -14.24 11.49 14.34
C SER A 124 -14.18 10.00 14.68
N ILE A 125 -15.29 9.46 15.16
CA ILE A 125 -15.45 8.03 15.42
C ILE A 125 -16.23 7.41 14.27
N ILE A 126 -15.66 6.36 13.65
CA ILE A 126 -16.31 5.59 12.60
C ILE A 126 -17.20 4.56 13.26
N ASN A 127 -18.52 4.74 13.15
CA ASN A 127 -19.50 3.88 13.80
C ASN A 127 -20.15 2.84 12.87
N LYS A 128 -20.12 3.04 11.55
CA LYS A 128 -20.90 2.24 10.60
C LYS A 128 -20.10 1.13 9.92
N GLU A 129 -18.97 1.47 9.33
CA GLU A 129 -18.19 0.53 8.51
C GLU A 129 -16.70 0.77 8.74
N VAL A 130 -16.03 -0.25 9.28
CA VAL A 130 -14.57 -0.22 9.49
C VAL A 130 -13.88 -0.65 8.19
N SER A 131 -13.88 0.25 7.23
CA SER A 131 -13.23 0.07 5.91
C SER A 131 -12.67 1.39 5.42
N THR A 132 -11.78 1.35 4.42
CA THR A 132 -11.25 2.57 3.78
C THR A 132 -12.38 3.44 3.21
N ARG A 133 -13.47 2.82 2.72
CA ARG A 133 -14.64 3.55 2.22
C ARG A 133 -15.42 4.21 3.35
N GLY A 134 -15.74 3.48 4.41
CA GLY A 134 -16.44 4.04 5.59
C GLY A 134 -15.62 5.16 6.22
N GLU A 135 -14.30 4.99 6.31
CA GLU A 135 -13.38 6.01 6.79
C GLU A 135 -13.35 7.26 5.88
N SER A 136 -13.35 7.08 4.56
CA SER A 136 -13.40 8.20 3.61
C SER A 136 -14.69 9.01 3.74
N ILE A 137 -15.85 8.35 3.87
CA ILE A 137 -17.13 9.02 4.09
C ILE A 137 -17.09 9.85 5.38
N SER A 138 -16.68 9.25 6.51
CA SER A 138 -16.60 9.93 7.79
C SER A 138 -15.66 11.14 7.77
N ASN A 139 -14.50 11.00 7.11
CA ASN A 139 -13.54 12.09 6.96
C ASN A 139 -14.09 13.22 6.10
N LEU A 140 -14.71 12.92 4.95
CA LEU A 140 -15.26 13.94 4.05
C LEU A 140 -16.44 14.68 4.68
N GLU A 141 -17.32 13.99 5.43
CA GLU A 141 -18.40 14.62 6.21
C GLU A 141 -17.81 15.58 7.26
N LEU A 142 -16.72 15.18 7.93
CA LEU A 142 -16.05 15.98 8.92
C LEU A 142 -15.38 17.22 8.30
N LEU A 143 -14.69 17.05 7.16
CA LEU A 143 -14.10 18.15 6.39
C LEU A 143 -15.15 19.15 5.94
N LYS A 144 -16.29 18.66 5.42
CA LYS A 144 -17.44 19.49 5.04
C LYS A 144 -17.99 20.30 6.21
N LYS A 145 -18.14 19.67 7.39
CA LYS A 145 -18.59 20.35 8.62
C LYS A 145 -17.64 21.46 9.04
N HIS A 146 -16.35 21.31 8.83
CA HIS A 146 -15.32 22.31 9.15
C HIS A 146 -14.99 23.25 7.98
N GLN A 147 -15.72 23.17 6.87
CA GLN A 147 -15.54 24.00 5.67
C GLN A 147 -14.12 23.86 5.04
N ILE A 148 -13.49 22.71 5.20
CA ILE A 148 -12.18 22.39 4.65
C ILE A 148 -12.37 21.79 3.26
N LYS A 149 -11.82 22.42 2.23
CA LYS A 149 -11.96 22.00 0.84
C LYS A 149 -10.70 21.38 0.23
N ASN A 150 -9.54 21.62 0.83
CA ASN A 150 -8.30 21.03 0.34
C ASN A 150 -7.51 20.37 1.48
N PHE A 151 -6.98 19.16 1.22
CA PHE A 151 -6.30 18.40 2.25
C PHE A 151 -5.22 17.48 1.69
N ILE A 152 -4.29 17.08 2.58
CA ILE A 152 -3.29 16.05 2.31
C ILE A 152 -3.76 14.75 2.94
N LEU A 153 -3.93 13.71 2.13
CA LEU A 153 -4.27 12.37 2.60
C LEU A 153 -3.00 11.58 2.92
N VAL A 154 -2.81 11.22 4.19
CA VAL A 154 -1.63 10.48 4.67
C VAL A 154 -2.01 9.06 5.05
N THR A 155 -1.32 8.09 4.44
CA THR A 155 -1.45 6.66 4.75
C THR A 155 -0.14 5.92 4.46
N SER A 156 -0.03 4.64 4.85
CA SER A 156 1.18 3.84 4.56
C SER A 156 1.44 3.71 3.07
N SER A 157 2.70 3.72 2.65
CA SER A 157 3.13 3.76 1.23
C SER A 157 2.41 2.74 0.35
N PHE A 158 2.33 1.48 0.79
CA PHE A 158 1.67 0.39 0.06
C PHE A 158 0.14 0.55 -0.05
N HIS A 159 -0.45 1.48 0.72
CA HIS A 159 -1.90 1.71 0.76
C HIS A 159 -2.34 2.97 0.01
N THR A 160 -1.40 3.83 -0.41
CA THR A 160 -1.71 5.15 -0.97
C THR A 160 -2.55 5.10 -2.23
N ARG A 161 -2.24 4.21 -3.18
CA ARG A 161 -3.02 4.08 -4.42
C ARG A 161 -4.47 3.68 -4.17
N ARG A 162 -4.69 2.70 -3.27
CA ARG A 162 -6.05 2.29 -2.89
C ARG A 162 -6.80 3.41 -2.21
N ALA A 163 -6.16 4.10 -1.26
CA ALA A 163 -6.78 5.22 -0.55
C ALA A 163 -7.15 6.35 -1.50
N ASN A 164 -6.25 6.72 -2.42
CA ASN A 164 -6.48 7.74 -3.44
C ASN A 164 -7.73 7.42 -4.29
N LEU A 165 -7.81 6.22 -4.86
CA LEU A 165 -8.96 5.81 -5.67
C LEU A 165 -10.28 5.80 -4.89
N VAL A 166 -10.25 5.37 -3.62
CA VAL A 166 -11.44 5.35 -2.76
C VAL A 166 -11.89 6.78 -2.46
N TYR A 167 -10.98 7.69 -2.12
CA TYR A 167 -11.33 9.09 -1.85
C TYR A 167 -11.85 9.81 -3.07
N GLN A 168 -11.24 9.67 -4.25
CA GLN A 168 -11.74 10.21 -5.50
C GLN A 168 -13.19 9.77 -5.78
N LYS A 169 -13.43 8.45 -5.65
CA LYS A 169 -14.77 7.90 -5.85
C LYS A 169 -15.77 8.42 -4.82
N THR A 170 -15.36 8.52 -3.54
CA THR A 170 -16.26 8.98 -2.47
C THR A 170 -16.59 10.46 -2.62
N ILE A 171 -15.61 11.31 -2.95
CA ILE A 171 -15.81 12.75 -3.26
C ILE A 171 -16.84 12.90 -4.39
N SER A 172 -16.66 12.16 -5.49
CA SER A 172 -17.60 12.17 -6.62
C SER A 172 -19.01 11.70 -6.21
N GLN A 173 -19.12 10.63 -5.40
CA GLN A 173 -20.42 10.10 -4.95
C GLN A 173 -21.16 11.04 -4.00
N LEU A 174 -20.45 11.79 -3.16
CA LEU A 174 -21.03 12.75 -2.23
C LEU A 174 -21.29 14.12 -2.83
N GLY A 175 -20.84 14.37 -4.07
CA GLY A 175 -20.90 15.69 -4.69
C GLY A 175 -20.17 16.75 -3.86
N PHE A 176 -19.10 16.36 -3.16
CA PHE A 176 -18.33 17.27 -2.32
C PHE A 176 -17.25 17.94 -3.16
N ASP A 177 -17.29 19.28 -3.25
CA ASP A 177 -16.27 20.08 -3.93
C ASP A 177 -15.03 20.16 -3.02
N ALA A 178 -14.13 19.17 -3.16
CA ALA A 178 -12.88 19.09 -2.41
C ALA A 178 -11.75 18.52 -3.27
N ASP A 179 -10.58 19.12 -3.13
CA ASP A 179 -9.34 18.68 -3.74
C ASP A 179 -8.43 18.03 -2.70
N PHE A 180 -7.66 17.05 -3.11
CA PHE A 180 -6.67 16.45 -2.22
C PHE A 180 -5.44 15.94 -2.97
N ILE A 181 -4.36 15.84 -2.23
CA ILE A 181 -3.13 15.17 -2.62
C ILE A 181 -2.85 14.00 -1.66
N THR A 182 -2.21 12.96 -2.16
CA THR A 182 -1.85 11.78 -1.37
C THR A 182 -0.36 11.80 -1.04
N HIS A 183 -0.04 11.64 0.24
CA HIS A 183 1.34 11.58 0.72
C HIS A 183 1.61 10.24 1.43
N PRO A 184 2.65 9.48 0.99
CA PRO A 184 3.00 8.20 1.60
C PRO A 184 3.73 8.39 2.94
N ALA A 185 3.31 7.65 3.96
CA ALA A 185 4.07 7.47 5.18
C ALA A 185 4.86 6.15 5.09
N PRO A 186 6.20 6.18 5.08
CA PRO A 186 7.00 4.96 5.09
C PRO A 186 6.61 4.06 6.27
N ASP A 187 6.37 2.78 6.01
CA ASP A 187 5.95 1.83 7.03
C ASP A 187 7.06 0.82 7.32
N PRO A 188 7.71 0.89 8.49
CA PRO A 188 8.78 -0.04 8.85
C PRO A 188 8.32 -1.50 8.97
N SER A 189 7.02 -1.75 9.13
CA SER A 189 6.46 -3.10 9.15
C SER A 189 6.23 -3.70 7.76
N VAL A 190 6.29 -2.85 6.70
CA VAL A 190 6.12 -3.25 5.30
C VAL A 190 7.12 -2.46 4.44
N PRO A 191 8.43 -2.67 4.61
CA PRO A 191 9.45 -1.96 3.85
C PRO A 191 9.39 -2.34 2.37
N ALA A 192 9.51 -1.35 1.48
CA ALA A 192 9.32 -1.52 0.04
C ALA A 192 10.22 -2.58 -0.60
N ASN A 193 11.45 -2.72 -0.08
CA ASN A 193 12.50 -3.61 -0.63
C ASN A 193 12.53 -5.00 0.01
N GLU A 194 11.73 -5.25 1.06
CA GLU A 194 11.79 -6.51 1.84
C GLU A 194 10.43 -6.96 2.36
N TRP A 195 9.33 -6.36 1.88
CA TRP A 195 7.98 -6.64 2.39
C TRP A 195 7.63 -8.15 2.36
N TRP A 196 8.13 -8.88 1.36
CA TRP A 196 7.90 -10.32 1.21
C TRP A 196 8.67 -11.19 2.21
N LYS A 197 9.72 -10.64 2.84
CA LYS A 197 10.50 -11.33 3.88
C LYS A 197 9.83 -11.25 5.25
N LEU A 198 8.92 -10.29 5.44
CA LEU A 198 8.24 -10.04 6.70
C LEU A 198 6.81 -10.58 6.69
N ARG A 199 6.42 -11.27 7.78
CA ARG A 199 5.06 -11.80 7.94
C ARG A 199 3.98 -10.70 7.85
N THR A 200 4.29 -9.51 8.33
CA THR A 200 3.42 -8.33 8.25
C THR A 200 3.22 -7.86 6.81
N GLY A 201 4.28 -7.83 6.02
CA GLY A 201 4.22 -7.48 4.60
C GLY A 201 3.47 -8.50 3.75
N GLN A 202 3.57 -9.78 4.09
CA GLN A 202 2.84 -10.85 3.38
C GLN A 202 1.33 -10.80 3.63
N LYS A 203 0.87 -10.07 4.65
CA LYS A 203 -0.55 -9.93 5.03
C LYS A 203 -1.14 -8.56 4.68
N ALA A 204 -0.32 -7.63 4.19
CA ALA A 204 -0.73 -6.29 3.79
C ALA A 204 -1.34 -6.30 2.38
#